data_e05fb509840b52a847911b48d99e83c3
#
_entry.id   e05fb509840b52a847911b48d99e83c3
#
_cell.length_a   1.000
_cell.length_b   1.000
_cell.length_c   1.000
_cell.angle_alpha   90.00
_cell.angle_beta   90.00
_cell.angle_gamma   90.00
#
_symmetry.space_group_name_H-M   'P 1'
#
loop_
_entity.id
_entity.type
_entity.pdbx_description
1 polymer ?
#
loop_
_entity_poly.entity_id
_entity_poly.type
_entity_poly.pdbx_seq_one_letter_code
_entity_poly.pdbx_strand_id
1 'polypeptide(L)'
;MSFRPALALAATVALAACQAPAASPPTGPNAPATAAADSGHTDLSTPGAWAAPAKATVLTIAVTTRPKPGGPTMADVDADKNPNDAVEPEVDVEVADGDYRAVGVIKARGHSTREADQMSYAIKLAKDAAPWQGHRTVLLNKHPYDLTRMRNKLAFDLLAYMPELAAPKTRFVHLTVDGKDLGLFTQVEKLDKDFLKAHGLDAAGQLYKAEAFEFYRYPEALKAEGAGFDKKAFESVLEIEGAKDHQPLLAMLDSLNAEDQPIDQVVATHFDRRNLVSWLAANVLLGNQDTTSQNFVLYRPTNGRWHFLPWDYDGALGFYGQPDQVAGREHPQRWQEGLPNWWASVLVRRYLQAPGAAAELDARVRELAAGVLSRDRAQALVNSYRDAVGPWVARSPDAALLPTAMADKAAAWRAESDRMLGAVAANLATYELTKARPMPVYLGDPDVASRRFSWEKSFSLAGHALSYDFQIARTPDFAAGAIAFEKTGLTETSVVANGLAAGTYYHRVIVRDTTDPTRLYQTAFDSLEANGRRYDGVRMVVLP
;
A
#
# COMPACT_ATOMS: atom_id res chain seq x y z
N MET A 1 10.07 2.27 -25.07
CA MET A 1 8.64 1.99 -24.81
C MET A 1 8.30 2.70 -23.52
N SER A 2 7.41 3.68 -23.60
CA SER A 2 7.14 4.64 -22.53
C SER A 2 6.16 4.00 -21.54
N PHE A 3 6.63 3.63 -20.34
CA PHE A 3 5.76 3.29 -19.22
C PHE A 3 5.10 4.57 -18.72
N ARG A 4 3.80 4.65 -18.85
CA ARG A 4 3.01 5.64 -18.12
C ARG A 4 2.82 5.10 -16.69
N PRO A 5 3.19 5.86 -15.65
CA PRO A 5 2.81 5.51 -14.28
C PRO A 5 1.29 5.55 -14.17
N ALA A 6 0.73 4.66 -13.36
CA ALA A 6 -0.67 4.75 -12.96
C ALA A 6 -0.91 6.16 -12.43
N LEU A 7 -1.74 6.93 -13.13
CA LEU A 7 -2.19 8.23 -12.65
C LEU A 7 -2.93 7.98 -11.33
N ALA A 8 -2.34 8.45 -10.24
CA ALA A 8 -3.16 8.83 -9.09
C ALA A 8 -4.10 9.91 -9.62
N LEU A 9 -5.37 9.57 -9.77
CA LEU A 9 -6.41 10.52 -10.12
C LEU A 9 -6.55 11.46 -8.92
N ALA A 10 -5.82 12.56 -8.93
CA ALA A 10 -6.02 13.64 -7.99
C ALA A 10 -7.41 14.21 -8.27
N ALA A 11 -8.38 13.78 -7.46
CA ALA A 11 -9.69 14.41 -7.43
C ALA A 11 -9.48 15.83 -6.92
N THR A 12 -9.59 16.81 -7.81
CA THR A 12 -9.64 18.22 -7.46
C THR A 12 -10.96 18.49 -6.74
N VAL A 13 -10.91 18.47 -5.40
CA VAL A 13 -12.01 18.95 -4.56
C VAL A 13 -11.82 20.44 -4.34
N ALA A 14 -12.69 21.25 -4.93
CA ALA A 14 -12.77 22.69 -4.64
C ALA A 14 -13.25 22.86 -3.19
N LEU A 15 -12.38 23.27 -2.28
CA LEU A 15 -12.75 23.70 -0.93
C LEU A 15 -13.19 25.17 -0.98
N ALA A 16 -14.48 25.38 -0.72
CA ALA A 16 -14.99 26.72 -0.42
C ALA A 16 -14.49 27.13 0.98
N ALA A 17 -13.72 28.22 1.04
CA ALA A 17 -13.22 28.76 2.29
C ALA A 17 -14.34 29.46 3.07
N CYS A 18 -14.70 28.92 4.25
CA CYS A 18 -15.38 29.68 5.30
C CYS A 18 -14.35 30.05 6.38
N GLN A 19 -14.14 31.35 6.55
CA GLN A 19 -13.34 31.91 7.64
C GLN A 19 -14.12 31.85 8.96
N ALA A 20 -13.50 31.35 10.02
CA ALA A 20 -13.95 31.52 11.40
C ALA A 20 -12.77 32.02 12.27
N PRO A 21 -13.05 32.78 13.34
CA PRO A 21 -12.06 33.61 14.05
C PRO A 21 -11.17 32.84 15.01
N ALA A 22 -9.96 33.37 15.20
CA ALA A 22 -8.91 32.83 16.05
C ALA A 22 -9.32 32.76 17.53
N ALA A 23 -9.18 31.58 18.15
CA ALA A 23 -9.22 31.40 19.60
C ALA A 23 -7.82 31.31 20.19
N SER A 24 -7.59 31.98 21.32
CA SER A 24 -6.32 32.04 22.06
C SER A 24 -6.03 30.72 22.78
N PRO A 25 -4.74 30.34 22.99
CA PRO A 25 -4.38 29.07 23.62
C PRO A 25 -4.53 29.12 25.16
N PRO A 26 -4.93 27.99 25.79
CA PRO A 26 -4.85 27.88 27.24
C PRO A 26 -3.45 27.42 27.68
N THR A 27 -2.89 28.14 28.64
CA THR A 27 -1.70 27.76 29.41
C THR A 27 -2.10 26.96 30.63
N GLY A 28 -1.54 25.72 30.78
CA GLY A 28 -1.62 24.94 32.01
C GLY A 28 -0.71 23.72 31.97
N PRO A 29 -0.11 23.26 33.07
CA PRO A 29 0.96 22.29 33.09
C PRO A 29 0.48 20.87 32.84
N ASN A 30 1.22 20.15 32.01
CA ASN A 30 1.01 18.76 31.64
C ASN A 30 1.12 17.81 32.84
N ALA A 31 0.02 17.16 33.21
CA ALA A 31 0.04 15.89 33.90
C ALA A 31 0.24 14.76 32.84
N PRO A 32 0.98 13.69 33.15
CA PRO A 32 1.11 12.56 32.22
C PRO A 32 -0.27 11.96 31.96
N ALA A 33 -0.68 11.95 30.70
CA ALA A 33 -1.91 11.26 30.28
C ALA A 33 -1.76 9.77 30.60
N THR A 34 -2.59 9.27 31.50
CA THR A 34 -2.78 7.84 31.67
C THR A 34 -3.26 7.26 30.36
N ALA A 35 -2.53 6.26 29.84
CA ALA A 35 -2.95 5.50 28.67
C ALA A 35 -4.43 5.12 28.82
N ALA A 36 -5.24 5.49 27.82
CA ALA A 36 -6.64 5.08 27.78
C ALA A 36 -6.70 3.55 27.86
N ALA A 37 -7.44 3.03 28.83
CA ALA A 37 -7.62 1.60 28.99
C ALA A 37 -8.15 1.01 27.66
N ASP A 38 -7.49 -0.03 27.16
CA ASP A 38 -7.87 -0.77 25.96
C ASP A 38 -9.26 -1.40 26.17
N SER A 39 -10.29 -0.69 25.75
CA SER A 39 -11.68 -1.13 25.90
C SER A 39 -12.05 -2.03 24.72
N GLY A 40 -11.60 -3.30 24.76
CA GLY A 40 -12.15 -4.37 23.92
C GLY A 40 -11.42 -4.60 22.60
N HIS A 41 -10.11 -4.84 22.67
CA HIS A 41 -9.34 -5.45 21.58
C HIS A 41 -9.87 -6.85 21.24
N THR A 42 -9.90 -7.19 19.94
CA THR A 42 -10.27 -8.51 19.44
C THR A 42 -9.12 -9.10 18.62
N ASP A 43 -8.55 -10.20 19.11
CA ASP A 43 -7.60 -10.96 18.31
C ASP A 43 -8.33 -11.63 17.13
N LEU A 44 -7.83 -11.42 15.91
CA LEU A 44 -8.39 -11.99 14.68
C LEU A 44 -7.84 -13.38 14.39
N SER A 45 -6.75 -13.78 15.06
CA SER A 45 -6.14 -15.09 14.91
C SER A 45 -5.59 -15.59 16.24
N THR A 46 -5.37 -16.89 16.33
CA THR A 46 -4.63 -17.52 17.43
C THR A 46 -3.35 -18.11 16.85
N PRO A 47 -2.25 -17.33 16.78
CA PRO A 47 -1.01 -17.86 16.23
C PRO A 47 -0.47 -18.95 17.14
N GLY A 48 0.07 -20.00 16.53
CA GLY A 48 0.85 -21.00 17.25
C GLY A 48 2.12 -20.39 17.88
N ALA A 49 2.69 -21.07 18.86
CA ALA A 49 4.01 -20.71 19.35
C ALA A 49 5.02 -20.75 18.19
N TRP A 50 5.96 -19.78 18.17
CA TRP A 50 7.02 -19.79 17.17
C TRP A 50 7.82 -21.11 17.27
N ALA A 51 7.87 -21.83 16.16
CA ALA A 51 8.75 -22.97 15.97
C ALA A 51 9.56 -22.77 14.68
N ALA A 52 10.74 -23.36 14.60
CA ALA A 52 11.50 -23.34 13.36
C ALA A 52 10.62 -23.91 12.22
N PRO A 53 10.46 -23.19 11.10
CA PRO A 53 9.56 -23.63 10.04
C PRO A 53 10.06 -24.95 9.42
N ALA A 54 9.13 -25.83 9.09
CA ALA A 54 9.43 -27.00 8.28
C ALA A 54 9.90 -26.57 6.88
N LYS A 55 10.69 -27.42 6.22
CA LYS A 55 11.13 -27.18 4.84
C LYS A 55 9.90 -26.97 3.95
N ALA A 56 9.88 -25.86 3.21
CA ALA A 56 8.80 -25.56 2.29
C ALA A 56 8.76 -26.58 1.13
N THR A 57 7.56 -26.83 0.63
CA THR A 57 7.33 -27.67 -0.54
C THR A 57 6.69 -26.85 -1.66
N VAL A 58 6.86 -27.32 -2.88
CA VAL A 58 6.17 -26.77 -4.07
C VAL A 58 5.10 -27.77 -4.46
N LEU A 59 3.83 -27.36 -4.37
CA LEU A 59 2.70 -28.15 -4.87
C LEU A 59 2.66 -28.07 -6.40
N THR A 60 2.01 -29.02 -7.06
CA THR A 60 1.88 -29.00 -8.52
C THR A 60 0.41 -28.88 -8.89
N ILE A 61 0.08 -27.87 -9.69
CA ILE A 61 -1.22 -27.73 -10.34
C ILE A 61 -1.04 -27.92 -11.83
N ALA A 62 -1.73 -28.91 -12.39
CA ALA A 62 -1.86 -29.12 -13.82
C ALA A 62 -3.26 -28.66 -14.26
N VAL A 63 -3.30 -27.77 -15.24
CA VAL A 63 -4.51 -27.25 -15.85
C VAL A 63 -4.63 -27.79 -17.27
N THR A 64 -5.79 -28.34 -17.63
CA THR A 64 -6.14 -28.69 -19.00
C THR A 64 -7.28 -27.81 -19.46
N THR A 65 -7.08 -27.05 -20.53
CA THR A 65 -8.11 -26.17 -21.06
C THR A 65 -9.21 -26.93 -21.79
N ARG A 66 -10.43 -26.41 -21.71
CA ARG A 66 -11.62 -26.95 -22.37
C ARG A 66 -12.41 -25.81 -23.02
N PRO A 67 -11.81 -25.10 -24.00
CA PRO A 67 -12.45 -23.94 -24.59
C PRO A 67 -13.75 -24.35 -25.30
N LYS A 68 -14.79 -23.50 -25.13
CA LYS A 68 -16.04 -23.67 -25.87
C LYS A 68 -15.82 -23.35 -27.34
N PRO A 69 -16.54 -24.00 -28.28
CA PRO A 69 -16.46 -23.64 -29.69
C PRO A 69 -16.72 -22.13 -29.91
N GLY A 70 -15.76 -21.41 -30.49
CA GLY A 70 -15.84 -19.97 -30.71
C GLY A 70 -15.67 -19.10 -29.44
N GLY A 71 -15.39 -19.71 -28.29
CA GLY A 71 -15.12 -18.99 -27.04
C GLY A 71 -13.63 -18.63 -26.87
N PRO A 72 -13.28 -17.91 -25.77
CA PRO A 72 -11.91 -17.54 -25.45
C PRO A 72 -11.00 -18.76 -25.28
N THR A 73 -9.73 -18.55 -25.60
CA THR A 73 -8.62 -19.52 -25.45
C THR A 73 -7.61 -18.99 -24.42
N MET A 74 -6.62 -19.82 -24.03
CA MET A 74 -5.50 -19.33 -23.19
C MET A 74 -4.70 -18.23 -23.86
N ALA A 75 -4.64 -18.20 -25.19
CA ALA A 75 -3.98 -17.10 -25.90
C ALA A 75 -4.73 -15.76 -25.70
N ASP A 76 -6.06 -15.79 -25.62
CA ASP A 76 -6.86 -14.61 -25.33
C ASP A 76 -6.67 -14.17 -23.87
N VAL A 77 -6.59 -15.09 -22.93
CA VAL A 77 -6.27 -14.81 -21.51
C VAL A 77 -4.87 -14.19 -21.38
N ASP A 78 -3.87 -14.73 -22.07
CA ASP A 78 -2.48 -14.22 -22.04
C ASP A 78 -2.34 -12.86 -22.76
N ALA A 79 -3.24 -12.55 -23.70
CA ALA A 79 -3.30 -11.28 -24.40
C ALA A 79 -4.02 -10.18 -23.61
N ASP A 80 -4.78 -10.54 -22.57
CA ASP A 80 -5.51 -9.60 -21.72
C ASP A 80 -4.55 -8.80 -20.81
N LYS A 81 -4.06 -7.69 -21.35
CA LYS A 81 -3.14 -6.77 -20.66
C LYS A 81 -3.85 -5.58 -19.99
N ASN A 82 -5.15 -5.42 -20.19
CA ASN A 82 -5.92 -4.32 -19.63
C ASN A 82 -6.80 -4.80 -18.45
N PRO A 83 -6.47 -4.45 -17.21
CA PRO A 83 -7.27 -4.85 -16.04
C PRO A 83 -8.62 -4.14 -15.94
N ASN A 84 -8.88 -3.13 -16.79
CA ASN A 84 -10.10 -2.32 -16.77
C ASN A 84 -11.09 -2.71 -17.87
N ASP A 85 -10.83 -3.79 -18.60
CA ASP A 85 -11.74 -4.25 -19.65
C ASP A 85 -13.09 -4.68 -19.06
N ALA A 86 -14.17 -4.32 -19.75
CA ALA A 86 -15.52 -4.64 -19.29
C ALA A 86 -15.81 -6.16 -19.27
N VAL A 87 -15.08 -6.92 -20.08
CA VAL A 87 -15.17 -8.39 -20.18
C VAL A 87 -13.76 -8.97 -20.20
N GLU A 88 -13.41 -9.69 -19.13
CA GLU A 88 -12.16 -10.45 -19.06
C GLU A 88 -12.34 -11.83 -19.73
N PRO A 89 -11.41 -12.28 -20.57
CA PRO A 89 -11.45 -13.63 -21.12
C PRO A 89 -11.36 -14.70 -20.03
N GLU A 90 -12.32 -15.62 -20.02
CA GLU A 90 -12.32 -16.79 -19.13
C GLU A 90 -12.37 -18.08 -19.95
N VAL A 91 -11.55 -19.06 -19.58
CA VAL A 91 -11.48 -20.36 -20.26
C VAL A 91 -11.89 -21.48 -19.30
N ASP A 92 -12.81 -22.34 -19.72
CA ASP A 92 -13.17 -23.54 -18.96
C ASP A 92 -11.95 -24.46 -18.83
N VAL A 93 -11.73 -25.01 -17.63
CA VAL A 93 -10.57 -25.83 -17.32
C VAL A 93 -10.93 -27.03 -16.46
N GLU A 94 -10.10 -28.06 -16.58
CA GLU A 94 -9.92 -29.12 -15.58
C GLU A 94 -8.61 -28.88 -14.82
N VAL A 95 -8.68 -28.94 -13.50
CA VAL A 95 -7.56 -28.73 -12.58
C VAL A 95 -7.21 -30.04 -11.91
N ALA A 96 -5.93 -30.36 -11.85
CA ALA A 96 -5.42 -31.59 -11.24
C ALA A 96 -4.24 -31.29 -10.28
N ASP A 97 -4.21 -31.99 -9.13
CA ASP A 97 -3.10 -32.04 -8.17
C ASP A 97 -3.09 -33.43 -7.53
N GLY A 98 -2.14 -34.29 -7.93
CA GLY A 98 -2.19 -35.71 -7.55
C GLY A 98 -3.51 -36.36 -7.93
N ASP A 99 -4.24 -36.89 -6.94
CA ASP A 99 -5.56 -37.50 -7.12
C ASP A 99 -6.70 -36.47 -7.17
N TYR A 100 -6.44 -35.22 -6.81
CA TYR A 100 -7.45 -34.17 -6.87
C TYR A 100 -7.80 -33.84 -8.32
N ARG A 101 -9.10 -33.73 -8.59
CA ARG A 101 -9.65 -33.27 -9.87
C ARG A 101 -10.82 -32.33 -9.63
N ALA A 102 -10.85 -31.21 -10.37
CA ALA A 102 -11.97 -30.29 -10.35
C ALA A 102 -12.12 -29.58 -11.70
N VAL A 103 -13.31 -29.11 -11.99
CA VAL A 103 -13.58 -28.23 -13.12
C VAL A 103 -13.73 -26.77 -12.62
N GLY A 104 -13.43 -25.82 -13.50
CA GLY A 104 -13.52 -24.41 -13.17
C GLY A 104 -13.27 -23.54 -14.40
N VAL A 105 -12.93 -22.28 -14.15
CA VAL A 105 -12.50 -21.33 -15.17
C VAL A 105 -11.19 -20.70 -14.75
N ILE A 106 -10.32 -20.43 -15.73
CA ILE A 106 -9.06 -19.68 -15.54
C ILE A 106 -9.16 -18.32 -16.23
N LYS A 107 -8.62 -17.30 -15.61
CA LYS A 107 -8.47 -15.95 -16.17
C LYS A 107 -7.18 -15.29 -15.73
N ALA A 108 -6.79 -14.22 -16.42
CA ALA A 108 -5.72 -13.33 -15.99
C ALA A 108 -6.07 -12.64 -14.66
N ARG A 109 -5.04 -12.29 -13.87
CA ARG A 109 -5.22 -11.49 -12.65
C ARG A 109 -4.06 -10.51 -12.44
N GLY A 110 -4.28 -9.59 -11.51
CA GLY A 110 -3.38 -8.50 -11.19
C GLY A 110 -3.69 -7.25 -11.99
N HIS A 111 -3.05 -6.15 -11.62
CA HIS A 111 -3.14 -4.87 -12.33
C HIS A 111 -1.87 -4.62 -13.13
N SER A 112 -0.81 -4.09 -12.51
CA SER A 112 0.47 -3.82 -13.16
C SER A 112 1.20 -5.09 -13.67
N THR A 113 0.97 -6.23 -13.01
CA THR A 113 1.58 -7.52 -13.39
C THR A 113 1.01 -8.11 -14.67
N ARG A 114 -0.14 -7.63 -15.19
CA ARG A 114 -0.67 -8.04 -16.50
C ARG A 114 0.20 -7.60 -17.67
N GLU A 115 0.96 -6.50 -17.52
CA GLU A 115 1.90 -6.04 -18.55
C GLU A 115 3.12 -6.95 -18.71
N ALA A 116 3.41 -7.80 -17.73
CA ALA A 116 4.54 -8.70 -17.78
C ALA A 116 4.34 -9.84 -18.79
N ASP A 117 5.45 -10.37 -19.33
CA ASP A 117 5.45 -11.54 -20.24
C ASP A 117 4.94 -12.80 -19.53
N GLN A 118 5.21 -12.93 -18.24
CA GLN A 118 4.72 -14.00 -17.40
C GLN A 118 3.69 -13.45 -16.40
N MET A 119 2.44 -13.81 -16.61
CA MET A 119 1.29 -13.26 -15.90
C MET A 119 0.92 -14.08 -14.67
N SER A 120 0.09 -13.46 -13.83
CA SER A 120 -0.62 -14.12 -12.74
C SER A 120 -2.00 -14.59 -13.20
N TYR A 121 -2.53 -15.66 -12.58
CA TYR A 121 -3.82 -16.24 -12.94
C TYR A 121 -4.72 -16.41 -11.72
N ALA A 122 -6.03 -16.41 -11.95
CA ALA A 122 -7.03 -16.85 -11.00
C ALA A 122 -7.80 -18.04 -11.59
N ILE A 123 -7.94 -19.11 -10.79
CA ILE A 123 -8.77 -20.26 -11.14
C ILE A 123 -9.96 -20.26 -10.19
N LYS A 124 -11.17 -20.14 -10.73
CA LYS A 124 -12.41 -20.24 -9.97
C LYS A 124 -13.02 -21.61 -10.21
N LEU A 125 -13.03 -22.43 -9.17
CA LEU A 125 -13.60 -23.78 -9.22
C LEU A 125 -15.13 -23.73 -9.27
N ALA A 126 -15.75 -24.70 -9.94
CA ALA A 126 -17.19 -24.83 -10.00
C ALA A 126 -17.80 -24.99 -8.59
N LYS A 127 -19.05 -24.56 -8.43
CA LYS A 127 -19.70 -24.52 -7.10
C LYS A 127 -19.85 -25.89 -6.45
N ASP A 128 -20.02 -26.93 -7.26
CA ASP A 128 -20.16 -28.34 -6.87
C ASP A 128 -18.83 -29.07 -6.76
N ALA A 129 -17.73 -28.48 -7.25
CA ALA A 129 -16.40 -29.06 -7.10
C ALA A 129 -15.92 -28.98 -5.65
N ALA A 130 -15.14 -29.96 -5.22
CA ALA A 130 -14.42 -29.89 -3.95
C ALA A 130 -13.40 -28.72 -3.97
N PRO A 131 -13.26 -27.93 -2.90
CA PRO A 131 -12.25 -26.89 -2.84
C PRO A 131 -10.82 -27.47 -2.92
N TRP A 132 -9.93 -26.83 -3.67
CA TRP A 132 -8.51 -27.18 -3.67
C TRP A 132 -7.84 -26.61 -2.41
N GLN A 133 -7.25 -27.47 -1.59
CA GLN A 133 -6.59 -27.04 -0.33
C GLN A 133 -7.46 -26.12 0.54
N GLY A 134 -8.79 -26.28 0.49
CA GLY A 134 -9.76 -25.45 1.18
C GLY A 134 -10.22 -24.19 0.43
N HIS A 135 -9.71 -23.93 -0.78
CA HIS A 135 -9.99 -22.71 -1.55
C HIS A 135 -10.84 -23.02 -2.80
N ARG A 136 -11.91 -22.23 -3.02
CA ARG A 136 -12.71 -22.27 -4.26
C ARG A 136 -12.14 -21.38 -5.34
N THR A 137 -11.44 -20.30 -4.93
CA THR A 137 -10.69 -19.43 -5.83
C THR A 137 -9.21 -19.59 -5.53
N VAL A 138 -8.45 -20.07 -6.51
CA VAL A 138 -7.01 -20.29 -6.41
C VAL A 138 -6.32 -19.12 -7.10
N LEU A 139 -5.76 -18.21 -6.31
CA LEU A 139 -5.03 -17.06 -6.81
C LEU A 139 -3.55 -17.43 -6.95
N LEU A 140 -3.04 -17.40 -8.16
CA LEU A 140 -1.67 -17.78 -8.52
C LEU A 140 -0.88 -16.53 -8.95
N ASN A 141 -0.08 -15.98 -8.03
CA ASN A 141 0.74 -14.80 -8.27
C ASN A 141 2.11 -15.21 -8.81
N LYS A 142 2.46 -14.67 -9.98
CA LYS A 142 3.76 -14.91 -10.61
C LYS A 142 4.89 -14.09 -9.99
N HIS A 143 4.57 -12.90 -9.48
CA HIS A 143 5.54 -11.91 -8.97
C HIS A 143 6.70 -11.66 -9.95
N PRO A 144 6.40 -11.23 -11.20
CA PRO A 144 7.41 -11.14 -12.26
C PRO A 144 8.53 -10.13 -11.94
N TYR A 145 8.26 -9.19 -11.04
CA TYR A 145 9.18 -8.13 -10.66
C TYR A 145 9.94 -8.40 -9.35
N ASP A 146 9.54 -9.41 -8.55
CA ASP A 146 10.28 -9.84 -7.37
C ASP A 146 11.38 -10.83 -7.73
N LEU A 147 12.65 -10.43 -7.65
CA LEU A 147 13.80 -11.29 -7.93
C LEU A 147 13.84 -12.54 -7.07
N THR A 148 13.35 -12.43 -5.83
CA THR A 148 13.41 -13.55 -4.89
C THR A 148 12.28 -14.53 -5.07
N ARG A 149 11.10 -14.12 -5.57
CA ARG A 149 9.84 -14.88 -5.57
C ARG A 149 9.34 -15.24 -4.16
N MET A 150 9.86 -14.58 -3.12
CA MET A 150 9.60 -14.96 -1.73
C MET A 150 9.01 -13.83 -0.88
N ARG A 151 9.10 -12.54 -1.31
CA ARG A 151 8.72 -11.38 -0.50
C ARG A 151 7.29 -11.45 0.02
N ASN A 152 6.34 -11.65 -0.88
CA ASN A 152 4.93 -11.72 -0.50
C ASN A 152 4.65 -12.84 0.50
N LYS A 153 5.19 -14.06 0.24
CA LYS A 153 5.05 -15.18 1.17
C LYS A 153 5.74 -14.91 2.51
N LEU A 154 6.97 -14.39 2.51
CA LEU A 154 7.70 -14.10 3.72
C LEU A 154 6.95 -13.10 4.61
N ALA A 155 6.41 -12.03 4.01
CA ALA A 155 5.63 -11.06 4.74
C ALA A 155 4.39 -11.69 5.39
N PHE A 156 3.59 -12.45 4.65
CA PHE A 156 2.40 -13.11 5.20
C PHE A 156 2.74 -14.15 6.27
N ASP A 157 3.79 -14.96 6.06
CA ASP A 157 4.19 -15.96 7.06
C ASP A 157 4.71 -15.31 8.36
N LEU A 158 5.33 -14.13 8.30
CA LEU A 158 5.68 -13.34 9.48
C LEU A 158 4.43 -12.76 10.15
N LEU A 159 3.55 -12.11 9.37
CA LEU A 159 2.33 -11.49 9.88
C LEU A 159 1.36 -12.50 10.51
N ALA A 160 1.40 -13.78 10.10
CA ALA A 160 0.60 -14.85 10.70
C ALA A 160 0.90 -15.09 12.19
N TYR A 161 1.99 -14.53 12.73
CA TYR A 161 2.32 -14.58 14.16
C TYR A 161 1.84 -13.34 14.94
N MET A 162 1.05 -12.47 14.31
CA MET A 162 0.44 -11.31 14.95
C MET A 162 -1.05 -11.59 15.22
N PRO A 163 -1.46 -11.83 16.47
CA PRO A 163 -2.85 -12.24 16.78
C PRO A 163 -3.89 -11.21 16.35
N GLU A 164 -3.55 -9.94 16.38
CA GLU A 164 -4.41 -8.85 15.94
C GLU A 164 -4.61 -8.76 14.43
N LEU A 165 -3.81 -9.50 13.64
CA LEU A 165 -3.93 -9.57 12.17
C LEU A 165 -4.34 -10.99 11.75
N ALA A 166 -5.21 -11.10 10.74
CA ALA A 166 -5.48 -12.34 10.05
C ALA A 166 -4.81 -12.29 8.67
N ALA A 167 -3.62 -12.89 8.58
CA ALA A 167 -2.86 -12.90 7.32
C ALA A 167 -3.30 -14.03 6.40
N PRO A 168 -3.36 -13.82 5.07
CA PRO A 168 -3.62 -14.88 4.10
C PRO A 168 -2.56 -15.98 4.17
N LYS A 169 -3.00 -17.24 4.07
CA LYS A 169 -2.10 -18.37 3.89
C LYS A 169 -1.55 -18.39 2.48
N THR A 170 -0.28 -18.79 2.35
CA THR A 170 0.42 -18.82 1.06
C THR A 170 1.15 -20.13 0.84
N ARG A 171 1.27 -20.56 -0.42
CA ARG A 171 1.99 -21.77 -0.82
C ARG A 171 2.76 -21.55 -2.12
N PHE A 172 3.90 -22.20 -2.27
CA PHE A 172 4.56 -22.28 -3.56
C PHE A 172 3.89 -23.33 -4.44
N VAL A 173 3.64 -22.99 -5.69
CA VAL A 173 2.95 -23.84 -6.67
C VAL A 173 3.71 -23.84 -7.99
N HIS A 174 3.98 -24.99 -8.53
CA HIS A 174 4.36 -25.19 -9.92
C HIS A 174 3.09 -25.33 -10.77
N LEU A 175 2.96 -24.50 -11.79
CA LEU A 175 1.81 -24.49 -12.69
C LEU A 175 2.19 -25.00 -14.08
N THR A 176 1.37 -25.92 -14.60
CA THR A 176 1.38 -26.29 -16.03
C THR A 176 0.00 -26.05 -16.63
N VAL A 177 -0.03 -25.59 -17.89
CA VAL A 177 -1.28 -25.42 -18.67
C VAL A 177 -1.12 -26.12 -20.00
N ASP A 178 -1.99 -27.08 -20.29
CA ASP A 178 -1.93 -27.95 -21.48
C ASP A 178 -0.54 -28.58 -21.69
N GLY A 179 0.11 -28.99 -20.60
CA GLY A 179 1.45 -29.55 -20.60
C GLY A 179 2.59 -28.52 -20.74
N LYS A 180 2.30 -27.24 -20.99
CA LYS A 180 3.29 -26.16 -21.00
C LYS A 180 3.68 -25.79 -19.57
N ASP A 181 4.97 -25.82 -19.26
CA ASP A 181 5.51 -25.38 -17.97
C ASP A 181 5.44 -23.85 -17.86
N LEU A 182 4.69 -23.33 -16.89
CA LEU A 182 4.60 -21.91 -16.56
C LEU A 182 5.45 -21.53 -15.33
N GLY A 183 6.14 -22.50 -14.73
CA GLY A 183 7.09 -22.28 -13.64
C GLY A 183 6.46 -22.08 -12.27
N LEU A 184 7.16 -21.32 -11.44
CA LEU A 184 6.82 -21.11 -10.04
C LEU A 184 5.83 -19.94 -9.85
N PHE A 185 4.84 -20.18 -8.99
CA PHE A 185 3.85 -19.21 -8.53
C PHE A 185 3.78 -19.23 -7.00
N THR A 186 3.27 -18.14 -6.42
CA THR A 186 2.79 -18.13 -5.05
C THR A 186 1.27 -18.15 -5.07
N GLN A 187 0.67 -19.22 -4.55
CA GLN A 187 -0.77 -19.22 -4.26
C GLN A 187 -1.00 -18.38 -3.01
N VAL A 188 -1.97 -17.47 -3.09
CA VAL A 188 -2.41 -16.60 -1.99
C VAL A 188 -3.88 -16.89 -1.70
N GLU A 189 -4.22 -17.02 -0.42
CA GLU A 189 -5.60 -17.18 0.03
C GLU A 189 -6.41 -15.91 -0.31
N LYS A 190 -7.57 -16.07 -0.95
CA LYS A 190 -8.44 -14.94 -1.27
C LYS A 190 -9.12 -14.43 0.00
N LEU A 191 -9.07 -13.14 0.25
CA LEU A 191 -9.79 -12.50 1.35
C LEU A 191 -11.27 -12.31 0.97
N ASP A 192 -12.08 -13.32 1.25
CA ASP A 192 -13.52 -13.34 1.01
C ASP A 192 -14.25 -14.03 2.17
N LYS A 193 -15.52 -14.35 2.00
CA LYS A 193 -16.31 -15.01 3.05
C LYS A 193 -15.78 -16.41 3.44
N ASP A 194 -15.14 -17.10 2.51
CA ASP A 194 -14.57 -18.42 2.80
C ASP A 194 -13.30 -18.28 3.63
N PHE A 195 -12.49 -17.24 3.39
CA PHE A 195 -11.40 -16.83 4.28
C PHE A 195 -11.91 -16.55 5.70
N LEU A 196 -12.95 -15.72 5.84
CA LEU A 196 -13.48 -15.39 7.17
C LEU A 196 -13.90 -16.66 7.93
N LYS A 197 -14.61 -17.57 7.28
CA LYS A 197 -15.01 -18.87 7.88
C LYS A 197 -13.79 -19.73 8.26
N ALA A 198 -12.81 -19.84 7.36
CA ALA A 198 -11.61 -20.67 7.57
C ALA A 198 -10.73 -20.15 8.72
N HIS A 199 -10.82 -18.85 9.02
CA HIS A 199 -10.13 -18.19 10.13
C HIS A 199 -11.00 -18.03 11.38
N GLY A 200 -12.24 -18.58 11.40
CA GLY A 200 -13.15 -18.46 12.54
C GLY A 200 -13.72 -17.06 12.76
N LEU A 201 -13.64 -16.21 11.73
CA LEU A 201 -14.15 -14.85 11.75
C LEU A 201 -15.63 -14.79 11.31
N ASP A 202 -16.32 -13.71 11.64
CA ASP A 202 -17.72 -13.51 11.28
C ASP A 202 -17.88 -13.29 9.76
N ALA A 203 -18.34 -14.33 9.06
CA ALA A 203 -18.57 -14.30 7.62
C ALA A 203 -19.79 -13.46 7.18
N ALA A 204 -20.62 -12.97 8.13
CA ALA A 204 -21.69 -12.02 7.87
C ALA A 204 -21.18 -10.56 7.95
N GLY A 205 -19.96 -10.37 8.44
CA GLY A 205 -19.30 -9.08 8.53
C GLY A 205 -19.08 -8.39 7.18
N GLN A 206 -18.73 -7.13 7.27
CA GLN A 206 -18.42 -6.30 6.11
C GLN A 206 -16.96 -6.50 5.68
N LEU A 207 -16.72 -6.53 4.38
CA LEU A 207 -15.40 -6.74 3.81
C LEU A 207 -15.23 -5.86 2.57
N TYR A 208 -14.24 -4.97 2.59
CA TYR A 208 -13.91 -4.04 1.50
C TYR A 208 -12.42 -4.08 1.20
N LYS A 209 -12.05 -4.30 -0.05
CA LYS A 209 -10.67 -4.17 -0.49
C LYS A 209 -10.39 -2.74 -0.96
N ALA A 210 -9.33 -2.14 -0.47
CA ALA A 210 -8.92 -0.80 -0.86
C ALA A 210 -8.29 -0.79 -2.26
N GLU A 211 -8.76 0.14 -3.12
CA GLU A 211 -8.26 0.37 -4.48
C GLU A 211 -7.64 1.78 -4.63
N ALA A 212 -8.31 2.80 -4.06
CA ALA A 212 -7.83 4.19 -4.01
C ALA A 212 -8.44 4.90 -2.78
N PHE A 213 -8.07 4.44 -1.58
CA PHE A 213 -8.78 4.78 -0.36
C PHE A 213 -7.84 5.32 0.74
N GLU A 214 -7.68 6.65 0.79
CA GLU A 214 -6.95 7.37 1.82
C GLU A 214 -7.85 7.83 3.00
N PHE A 215 -9.02 7.25 3.16
CA PHE A 215 -9.99 7.56 4.21
C PHE A 215 -10.63 8.96 4.12
N TYR A 216 -10.65 9.60 2.97
CA TYR A 216 -11.53 10.74 2.70
C TYR A 216 -12.98 10.29 2.60
N ARG A 217 -13.92 11.25 2.64
CA ARG A 217 -15.36 10.92 2.60
C ARG A 217 -15.82 10.41 1.23
N TYR A 218 -15.21 10.85 0.14
CA TYR A 218 -15.58 10.50 -1.25
C TYR A 218 -17.09 10.58 -1.53
N PRO A 219 -17.77 11.73 -1.34
CA PRO A 219 -19.23 11.83 -1.37
C PRO A 219 -19.85 11.48 -2.73
N GLU A 220 -19.08 11.58 -3.82
CA GLU A 220 -19.56 11.22 -5.15
C GLU A 220 -19.47 9.71 -5.42
N ALA A 221 -18.49 9.02 -4.85
CA ALA A 221 -18.25 7.59 -5.05
C ALA A 221 -18.88 6.73 -3.95
N LEU A 222 -18.63 7.04 -2.68
CA LEU A 222 -19.06 6.23 -1.55
C LEU A 222 -20.46 6.68 -1.07
N LYS A 223 -21.50 5.98 -1.55
CA LYS A 223 -22.92 6.23 -1.22
C LYS A 223 -23.54 4.97 -0.62
N ALA A 224 -24.61 5.17 0.15
CA ALA A 224 -25.46 4.06 0.61
C ALA A 224 -26.19 3.42 -0.58
N GLU A 225 -26.54 2.14 -0.44
CA GLU A 225 -27.41 1.50 -1.43
C GLU A 225 -28.74 2.24 -1.54
N GLY A 226 -29.25 2.36 -2.78
CA GLY A 226 -30.51 3.06 -3.08
C GLY A 226 -30.37 4.01 -4.25
N ALA A 227 -31.21 5.04 -4.29
CA ALA A 227 -31.18 6.05 -5.34
C ALA A 227 -29.85 6.81 -5.36
N GLY A 228 -29.13 6.74 -6.49
CA GLY A 228 -27.81 7.38 -6.67
C GLY A 228 -26.62 6.51 -6.28
N PHE A 229 -26.81 5.26 -5.89
CA PHE A 229 -25.72 4.29 -5.73
C PHE A 229 -25.18 3.87 -7.11
N ASP A 230 -23.88 4.03 -7.30
CA ASP A 230 -23.15 3.54 -8.47
C ASP A 230 -22.06 2.58 -8.01
N LYS A 231 -22.29 1.29 -8.25
CA LYS A 231 -21.37 0.23 -7.84
C LYS A 231 -19.96 0.43 -8.44
N LYS A 232 -19.86 0.85 -9.71
CA LYS A 232 -18.58 1.07 -10.39
C LYS A 232 -17.81 2.23 -9.76
N ALA A 233 -18.50 3.34 -9.47
CA ALA A 233 -17.90 4.46 -8.76
C ALA A 233 -17.47 4.07 -7.35
N PHE A 234 -18.27 3.30 -6.62
CA PHE A 234 -17.93 2.79 -5.29
C PHE A 234 -16.70 1.88 -5.35
N GLU A 235 -16.68 0.91 -6.27
CA GLU A 235 -15.60 -0.07 -6.42
C GLU A 235 -14.32 0.53 -7.03
N SER A 236 -14.35 1.73 -7.59
CA SER A 236 -13.12 2.46 -7.94
C SER A 236 -12.34 2.96 -6.71
N VAL A 237 -12.98 2.99 -5.55
CA VAL A 237 -12.38 3.40 -4.26
C VAL A 237 -12.22 2.20 -3.32
N LEU A 238 -13.29 1.40 -3.17
CA LEU A 238 -13.36 0.22 -2.30
C LEU A 238 -14.12 -0.92 -3.00
N GLU A 239 -13.43 -1.99 -3.37
CA GLU A 239 -14.05 -3.20 -3.92
C GLU A 239 -14.89 -3.90 -2.85
N ILE A 240 -16.13 -4.28 -3.20
CA ILE A 240 -17.11 -4.88 -2.27
C ILE A 240 -16.92 -6.40 -2.28
N GLU A 241 -16.27 -6.96 -1.27
CA GLU A 241 -16.04 -8.40 -1.15
C GLU A 241 -17.10 -9.13 -0.30
N GLY A 242 -17.90 -8.41 0.50
CA GLY A 242 -18.88 -9.07 1.36
C GLY A 242 -19.96 -8.20 1.98
N ALA A 243 -19.89 -6.90 1.83
CA ALA A 243 -20.86 -5.97 2.42
C ALA A 243 -22.16 -5.87 1.60
N LYS A 244 -23.28 -5.68 2.32
CA LYS A 244 -24.58 -5.34 1.72
C LYS A 244 -25.13 -4.02 2.26
N ASP A 245 -24.68 -3.60 3.44
CA ASP A 245 -25.04 -2.34 4.07
C ASP A 245 -23.79 -1.49 4.22
N HIS A 246 -23.74 -0.35 3.54
CA HIS A 246 -22.59 0.55 3.56
C HIS A 246 -22.67 1.61 4.67
N GLN A 247 -23.78 1.69 5.43
CA GLN A 247 -23.97 2.72 6.46
C GLN A 247 -22.87 2.73 7.53
N PRO A 248 -22.39 1.60 8.07
CA PRO A 248 -21.29 1.63 9.04
C PRO A 248 -19.97 2.18 8.49
N LEU A 249 -19.67 1.96 7.20
CA LEU A 249 -18.51 2.55 6.52
C LEU A 249 -18.68 4.07 6.41
N LEU A 250 -19.85 4.52 5.95
CA LEU A 250 -20.15 5.94 5.79
C LEU A 250 -20.13 6.68 7.12
N ALA A 251 -20.72 6.12 8.16
CA ALA A 251 -20.71 6.69 9.52
C ALA A 251 -19.28 6.82 10.08
N MET A 252 -18.42 5.83 9.83
CA MET A 252 -17.00 5.89 10.19
C MET A 252 -16.30 7.02 9.44
N LEU A 253 -16.53 7.15 8.13
CA LEU A 253 -15.92 8.22 7.32
C LEU A 253 -16.46 9.61 7.69
N ASP A 254 -17.76 9.74 7.97
CA ASP A 254 -18.35 11.00 8.44
C ASP A 254 -17.71 11.44 9.76
N SER A 255 -17.57 10.52 10.73
CA SER A 255 -16.89 10.78 12.00
C SER A 255 -15.41 11.12 11.82
N LEU A 256 -14.72 10.37 10.95
CA LEU A 256 -13.29 10.55 10.71
C LEU A 256 -12.98 11.87 9.98
N ASN A 257 -13.86 12.37 9.13
CA ASN A 257 -13.68 13.62 8.39
C ASN A 257 -14.30 14.84 9.08
N ALA A 258 -14.97 14.68 10.22
CA ALA A 258 -15.45 15.77 11.05
C ALA A 258 -14.29 16.32 11.92
N GLU A 259 -13.85 17.56 11.65
CA GLU A 259 -12.68 18.16 12.33
C GLU A 259 -12.90 18.39 13.82
N ASP A 260 -14.15 18.61 14.24
CA ASP A 260 -14.56 18.83 15.62
C ASP A 260 -14.62 17.57 16.48
N GLN A 261 -14.58 16.38 15.88
CA GLN A 261 -14.56 15.12 16.62
C GLN A 261 -13.15 14.74 17.06
N PRO A 262 -12.90 14.51 18.36
CA PRO A 262 -11.60 14.06 18.85
C PRO A 262 -11.23 12.69 18.23
N ILE A 263 -10.05 12.61 17.61
CA ILE A 263 -9.64 11.38 16.89
C ILE A 263 -9.56 10.15 17.81
N ASP A 264 -9.20 10.29 19.07
CA ASP A 264 -9.19 9.17 20.01
C ASP A 264 -10.58 8.57 20.22
N GLN A 265 -11.64 9.39 20.21
CA GLN A 265 -13.03 8.92 20.28
C GLN A 265 -13.44 8.24 18.96
N VAL A 266 -13.05 8.80 17.82
CA VAL A 266 -13.30 8.19 16.50
C VAL A 266 -12.64 6.82 16.41
N VAL A 267 -11.36 6.71 16.80
CA VAL A 267 -10.65 5.43 16.82
C VAL A 267 -11.30 4.45 17.79
N ALA A 268 -11.59 4.86 19.02
CA ALA A 268 -12.24 4.01 20.02
C ALA A 268 -13.63 3.50 19.60
N THR A 269 -14.37 4.31 18.84
CA THR A 269 -15.71 3.94 18.37
C THR A 269 -15.65 3.01 17.16
N HIS A 270 -14.82 3.32 16.18
CA HIS A 270 -14.90 2.72 14.86
C HIS A 270 -13.81 1.67 14.59
N PHE A 271 -12.63 1.75 15.21
CA PHE A 271 -11.49 0.90 14.89
C PHE A 271 -11.07 0.04 16.10
N ASP A 272 -10.57 -1.15 15.83
CA ASP A 272 -9.73 -1.84 16.79
C ASP A 272 -8.35 -1.16 16.81
N ARG A 273 -8.06 -0.47 17.92
CA ARG A 273 -6.87 0.37 18.05
C ARG A 273 -5.57 -0.44 17.91
N ARG A 274 -5.51 -1.62 18.54
CA ARG A 274 -4.32 -2.46 18.49
C ARG A 274 -4.07 -3.01 17.10
N ASN A 275 -5.14 -3.41 16.38
CA ASN A 275 -5.04 -3.82 14.99
C ASN A 275 -4.52 -2.67 14.11
N LEU A 276 -5.07 -1.45 14.23
CA LEU A 276 -4.63 -0.27 13.48
C LEU A 276 -3.14 0.02 13.69
N VAL A 277 -2.71 0.09 14.96
CA VAL A 277 -1.32 0.41 15.31
C VAL A 277 -0.37 -0.68 14.84
N SER A 278 -0.75 -1.94 15.01
CA SER A 278 0.05 -3.09 14.56
C SER A 278 0.15 -3.18 13.05
N TRP A 279 -0.95 -2.90 12.33
CA TRP A 279 -0.95 -2.85 10.87
C TRP A 279 -0.01 -1.75 10.35
N LEU A 280 -0.09 -0.54 10.90
CA LEU A 280 0.77 0.56 10.51
C LEU A 280 2.25 0.26 10.82
N ALA A 281 2.55 -0.22 12.04
CA ALA A 281 3.90 -0.58 12.46
C ALA A 281 4.51 -1.68 11.57
N ALA A 282 3.73 -2.70 11.22
CA ALA A 282 4.15 -3.77 10.32
C ALA A 282 4.46 -3.25 8.91
N ASN A 283 3.61 -2.38 8.34
CA ASN A 283 3.86 -1.79 7.02
C ASN A 283 5.09 -0.90 7.00
N VAL A 284 5.31 -0.10 8.04
CA VAL A 284 6.53 0.70 8.20
C VAL A 284 7.78 -0.19 8.22
N LEU A 285 7.78 -1.27 9.01
CA LEU A 285 8.93 -2.18 9.15
C LEU A 285 9.16 -3.04 7.91
N LEU A 286 8.10 -3.51 7.26
CA LEU A 286 8.19 -4.27 6.02
C LEU A 286 8.49 -3.37 4.81
N GLY A 287 8.31 -2.04 4.95
CA GLY A 287 8.50 -1.06 3.88
C GLY A 287 7.52 -1.25 2.74
N ASN A 288 6.27 -1.66 3.04
CA ASN A 288 5.23 -1.84 2.04
C ASN A 288 4.56 -0.49 1.73
N GLN A 289 5.21 0.31 0.90
CA GLN A 289 4.81 1.70 0.61
C GLN A 289 3.45 1.79 -0.10
N ASP A 290 3.03 0.74 -0.80
CA ASP A 290 1.79 0.71 -1.57
C ASP A 290 0.52 0.59 -0.69
N THR A 291 0.66 0.53 0.64
CA THR A 291 -0.47 0.40 1.58
C THR A 291 -1.03 1.74 2.07
N THR A 292 -0.72 2.84 1.41
CA THR A 292 -1.28 4.16 1.77
C THR A 292 -2.76 4.26 1.42
N SER A 293 -3.13 3.81 0.21
CA SER A 293 -4.49 3.91 -0.34
C SER A 293 -5.04 2.59 -0.88
N GLN A 294 -4.21 1.57 -0.98
CA GLN A 294 -4.52 0.25 -1.54
C GLN A 294 -3.82 -0.86 -0.77
N ASN A 295 -3.95 -2.11 -1.22
CA ASN A 295 -3.23 -3.26 -0.68
C ASN A 295 -3.52 -3.54 0.80
N PHE A 296 -4.73 -3.27 1.24
CA PHE A 296 -5.31 -3.75 2.49
C PHE A 296 -6.81 -4.02 2.30
N VAL A 297 -7.35 -4.80 3.20
CA VAL A 297 -8.79 -5.07 3.26
C VAL A 297 -9.32 -4.60 4.60
N LEU A 298 -10.42 -3.84 4.59
CA LEU A 298 -11.14 -3.47 5.79
C LEU A 298 -12.16 -4.56 6.10
N TYR A 299 -12.09 -5.10 7.30
CA TYR A 299 -13.03 -6.06 7.85
C TYR A 299 -13.74 -5.49 9.07
N ARG A 300 -15.05 -5.66 9.15
CA ARG A 300 -15.85 -5.31 10.31
C ARG A 300 -16.81 -6.46 10.63
N PRO A 301 -16.66 -7.17 11.77
CA PRO A 301 -17.65 -8.14 12.20
C PRO A 301 -18.98 -7.47 12.49
N THR A 302 -20.07 -8.22 12.48
CA THR A 302 -21.41 -7.70 12.79
C THR A 302 -21.38 -7.00 14.15
N ASN A 303 -21.79 -5.73 14.19
CA ASN A 303 -21.78 -4.88 15.40
C ASN A 303 -20.40 -4.67 16.04
N GLY A 304 -19.29 -5.02 15.34
CA GLY A 304 -17.93 -4.82 15.81
C GLY A 304 -17.28 -3.54 15.27
N ARG A 305 -15.97 -3.45 15.41
CA ARG A 305 -15.10 -2.37 14.94
C ARG A 305 -14.39 -2.76 13.65
N TRP A 306 -13.87 -1.77 12.92
CA TRP A 306 -13.06 -1.97 11.73
C TRP A 306 -11.67 -2.51 12.09
N HIS A 307 -11.21 -3.48 11.30
CA HIS A 307 -9.89 -4.07 11.34
C HIS A 307 -9.25 -4.00 9.96
N PHE A 308 -7.94 -3.86 9.92
CA PHE A 308 -7.14 -4.02 8.72
C PHE A 308 -6.73 -5.48 8.59
N LEU A 309 -6.95 -6.06 7.41
CA LEU A 309 -6.37 -7.34 7.00
C LEU A 309 -5.27 -7.06 5.98
N PRO A 310 -4.09 -7.67 6.12
CA PRO A 310 -2.97 -7.45 5.21
C PRO A 310 -3.25 -8.04 3.82
N TRP A 311 -2.90 -7.29 2.78
CA TRP A 311 -3.04 -7.69 1.40
C TRP A 311 -1.89 -7.15 0.56
N ASP A 312 -1.39 -7.96 -0.40
CA ASP A 312 -0.37 -7.66 -1.40
C ASP A 312 0.93 -7.03 -0.85
N TYR A 313 1.84 -7.90 -0.43
CA TYR A 313 3.13 -7.52 0.14
C TYR A 313 4.31 -7.82 -0.81
N ASP A 314 4.08 -7.90 -2.12
CA ASP A 314 5.15 -8.15 -3.08
C ASP A 314 6.08 -6.93 -3.24
N GLY A 315 5.59 -5.71 -2.96
CA GLY A 315 6.36 -4.47 -2.86
C GLY A 315 7.17 -4.28 -1.57
N ALA A 316 7.07 -5.22 -0.61
CA ALA A 316 7.70 -5.14 0.71
C ALA A 316 9.18 -5.59 0.71
N LEU A 317 9.81 -5.51 1.89
CA LEU A 317 11.12 -6.13 2.19
C LEU A 317 12.24 -5.68 1.24
N GLY A 318 12.30 -4.37 0.97
CA GLY A 318 13.34 -3.76 0.14
C GLY A 318 13.19 -4.00 -1.36
N PHE A 319 11.97 -4.25 -1.83
CA PHE A 319 11.64 -4.47 -3.23
C PHE A 319 12.19 -3.36 -4.15
N TYR A 320 11.97 -2.08 -3.79
CA TYR A 320 12.43 -0.93 -4.59
C TYR A 320 13.94 -0.73 -4.63
N GLY A 321 14.69 -1.41 -3.76
CA GLY A 321 16.16 -1.40 -3.76
C GLY A 321 16.80 -2.59 -4.48
N GLN A 322 16.05 -3.35 -5.27
CA GLN A 322 16.59 -4.44 -6.10
C GLN A 322 17.54 -3.91 -7.16
N PRO A 323 18.52 -4.72 -7.63
CA PRO A 323 19.40 -4.34 -8.75
C PRO A 323 18.61 -3.91 -9.99
N ASP A 324 19.22 -3.05 -10.81
CA ASP A 324 18.67 -2.25 -11.93
C ASP A 324 17.96 -2.98 -13.07
N GLN A 325 17.66 -4.25 -12.97
CA GLN A 325 16.75 -4.89 -13.94
C GLN A 325 15.35 -4.24 -13.97
N VAL A 326 15.05 -3.48 -12.93
CA VAL A 326 13.88 -2.62 -12.80
C VAL A 326 14.25 -1.19 -13.22
N ALA A 327 15.25 -1.07 -14.14
CA ALA A 327 15.63 0.20 -14.75
C ALA A 327 14.36 0.89 -15.28
N GLY A 328 14.08 2.10 -14.78
CA GLY A 328 12.85 2.84 -15.03
C GLY A 328 11.87 2.86 -13.86
N ARG A 329 12.06 2.07 -12.80
CA ARG A 329 11.39 2.32 -11.54
C ARG A 329 12.08 3.50 -10.86
N GLU A 330 11.33 4.56 -10.72
CA GLU A 330 11.78 5.76 -10.04
C GLU A 330 12.11 5.45 -8.59
N HIS A 331 13.16 6.10 -8.08
CA HIS A 331 13.40 6.09 -6.64
C HIS A 331 12.19 6.70 -5.92
N PRO A 332 11.83 6.21 -4.72
CA PRO A 332 10.76 6.80 -3.94
C PRO A 332 10.99 8.29 -3.76
N GLN A 333 9.91 9.07 -3.80
CA GLN A 333 9.97 10.49 -3.44
C GLN A 333 10.35 10.62 -1.96
N ARG A 334 10.90 11.78 -1.58
CA ARG A 334 11.33 12.02 -0.19
C ARG A 334 10.21 11.77 0.84
N TRP A 335 8.98 12.14 0.52
CA TRP A 335 7.84 11.91 1.41
C TRP A 335 7.38 10.44 1.44
N GLN A 336 7.74 9.63 0.46
CA GLN A 336 7.44 8.19 0.44
C GLN A 336 8.38 7.37 1.33
N GLU A 337 9.46 7.96 1.84
CA GLU A 337 10.39 7.28 2.72
C GLU A 337 9.84 7.20 4.15
N GLY A 338 9.72 5.99 4.69
CA GLY A 338 9.36 5.75 6.09
C GLY A 338 7.95 6.24 6.47
N LEU A 339 7.79 6.77 7.67
CA LEU A 339 6.49 7.16 8.23
C LEU A 339 5.71 8.20 7.40
N PRO A 340 6.32 9.23 6.80
CA PRO A 340 5.61 10.21 5.99
C PRO A 340 4.79 9.63 4.83
N ASN A 341 5.14 8.44 4.34
CA ASN A 341 4.39 7.75 3.28
C ASN A 341 2.89 7.61 3.61
N TRP A 342 2.57 7.30 4.86
CA TRP A 342 1.18 7.10 5.30
C TRP A 342 0.48 8.39 5.74
N TRP A 343 1.15 9.54 5.72
CA TRP A 343 0.57 10.84 6.11
C TRP A 343 -0.55 11.32 5.18
N ALA A 344 -0.59 10.83 3.94
CA ALA A 344 -1.68 11.10 3.00
C ALA A 344 -3.03 10.53 3.49
N SER A 345 -3.03 9.40 4.23
CA SER A 345 -4.22 8.83 4.83
C SER A 345 -4.78 9.73 5.94
N VAL A 346 -6.05 10.14 5.81
CA VAL A 346 -6.74 10.95 6.83
C VAL A 346 -6.71 10.26 8.19
N LEU A 347 -6.94 8.95 8.22
CA LEU A 347 -6.93 8.16 9.47
C LEU A 347 -5.56 8.21 10.15
N VAL A 348 -4.49 7.91 9.41
CA VAL A 348 -3.13 7.87 9.96
C VAL A 348 -2.67 9.26 10.38
N ARG A 349 -2.92 10.28 9.55
CA ARG A 349 -2.58 11.68 9.85
C ARG A 349 -3.27 12.14 11.13
N ARG A 350 -4.56 11.97 11.25
CA ARG A 350 -5.32 12.36 12.46
C ARG A 350 -4.90 11.56 13.69
N TYR A 351 -4.70 10.24 13.54
CA TYR A 351 -4.24 9.39 14.64
C TYR A 351 -2.88 9.86 15.17
N LEU A 352 -1.90 10.11 14.31
CA LEU A 352 -0.56 10.54 14.72
C LEU A 352 -0.51 11.95 15.32
N GLN A 353 -1.53 12.78 15.08
CA GLN A 353 -1.66 14.09 15.73
C GLN A 353 -2.23 13.99 17.15
N ALA A 354 -2.80 12.84 17.54
CA ALA A 354 -3.30 12.66 18.90
C ALA A 354 -2.15 12.60 19.93
N PRO A 355 -2.36 13.14 21.12
CA PRO A 355 -1.37 13.04 22.21
C PRO A 355 -1.03 11.58 22.53
N GLY A 356 0.26 11.24 22.53
CA GLY A 356 0.73 9.88 22.85
C GLY A 356 0.71 8.88 21.70
N ALA A 357 0.03 9.14 20.58
CA ALA A 357 -0.07 8.21 19.45
C ALA A 357 1.29 7.88 18.81
N ALA A 358 2.14 8.88 18.65
CA ALA A 358 3.50 8.66 18.12
C ALA A 358 4.34 7.75 19.04
N ALA A 359 4.20 7.89 20.36
CA ALA A 359 4.89 7.02 21.32
C ALA A 359 4.32 5.59 21.33
N GLU A 360 2.99 5.44 21.18
CA GLU A 360 2.33 4.13 21.04
C GLU A 360 2.83 3.41 19.78
N LEU A 361 2.86 4.09 18.63
CA LEU A 361 3.40 3.54 17.39
C LEU A 361 4.88 3.16 17.55
N ASP A 362 5.70 4.03 18.16
CA ASP A 362 7.14 3.78 18.38
C ASP A 362 7.37 2.51 19.23
N ALA A 363 6.61 2.35 20.31
CA ALA A 363 6.66 1.16 21.14
C ALA A 363 6.31 -0.10 20.33
N ARG A 364 5.27 -0.04 19.50
CA ARG A 364 4.83 -1.17 18.68
C ARG A 364 5.83 -1.51 17.57
N VAL A 365 6.39 -0.51 16.91
CA VAL A 365 7.45 -0.69 15.89
C VAL A 365 8.65 -1.43 16.50
N ARG A 366 9.12 -1.00 17.69
CA ARG A 366 10.26 -1.66 18.38
C ARG A 366 9.94 -3.08 18.82
N GLU A 367 8.75 -3.31 19.36
CA GLU A 367 8.28 -4.63 19.75
C GLU A 367 8.26 -5.60 18.57
N LEU A 368 7.69 -5.18 17.44
CA LEU A 368 7.62 -6.02 16.24
C LEU A 368 9.01 -6.29 15.64
N ALA A 369 9.87 -5.28 15.57
CA ALA A 369 11.23 -5.43 15.03
C ALA A 369 12.08 -6.40 15.88
N ALA A 370 11.93 -6.37 17.21
CA ALA A 370 12.63 -7.27 18.11
C ALA A 370 12.00 -8.67 18.18
N GLY A 371 10.72 -8.79 17.84
CA GLY A 371 9.92 -10.00 18.00
C GLY A 371 9.55 -10.68 16.70
N VAL A 372 8.30 -10.46 16.26
CA VAL A 372 7.71 -11.16 15.11
C VAL A 372 8.46 -10.89 13.81
N LEU A 373 8.90 -9.65 13.58
CA LEU A 373 9.60 -9.25 12.36
C LEU A 373 11.13 -9.26 12.54
N SER A 374 11.65 -10.00 13.53
CA SER A 374 13.10 -10.11 13.75
C SER A 374 13.81 -10.79 12.58
N ARG A 375 15.08 -10.39 12.38
CA ARG A 375 15.95 -11.00 11.37
C ARG A 375 16.04 -12.52 11.50
N ASP A 376 16.12 -13.04 12.72
CA ASP A 376 16.26 -14.48 12.96
C ASP A 376 15.04 -15.27 12.48
N ARG A 377 13.83 -14.76 12.73
CA ARG A 377 12.60 -15.38 12.21
C ARG A 377 12.53 -15.32 10.69
N ALA A 378 12.82 -14.15 10.11
CA ALA A 378 12.87 -13.99 8.66
C ALA A 378 13.91 -14.94 8.03
N GLN A 379 15.10 -15.06 8.63
CA GLN A 379 16.16 -15.97 8.19
C GLN A 379 15.72 -17.44 8.24
N ALA A 380 15.05 -17.86 9.32
CA ALA A 380 14.55 -19.23 9.46
C ALA A 380 13.52 -19.57 8.37
N LEU A 381 12.60 -18.66 8.08
CA LEU A 381 11.62 -18.80 7.01
C LEU A 381 12.31 -18.83 5.63
N VAL A 382 13.19 -17.88 5.32
CA VAL A 382 13.90 -17.85 4.03
C VAL A 382 14.75 -19.10 3.83
N ASN A 383 15.40 -19.60 4.87
CA ASN A 383 16.15 -20.87 4.78
C ASN A 383 15.22 -22.04 4.43
N SER A 384 13.99 -22.07 4.98
CA SER A 384 13.01 -23.10 4.64
C SER A 384 12.53 -23.03 3.19
N TYR A 385 12.53 -21.82 2.57
CA TYR A 385 12.06 -21.61 1.19
C TYR A 385 13.15 -21.87 0.14
N ARG A 386 14.43 -21.61 0.47
CA ARG A 386 15.55 -21.61 -0.50
C ARG A 386 15.65 -22.91 -1.31
N ASP A 387 15.51 -24.03 -0.63
CA ASP A 387 15.58 -25.35 -1.29
C ASP A 387 14.37 -25.62 -2.17
N ALA A 388 13.20 -25.05 -1.83
CA ALA A 388 11.99 -25.18 -2.63
C ALA A 388 12.01 -24.26 -3.85
N VAL A 389 12.44 -22.99 -3.70
CA VAL A 389 12.36 -21.94 -4.73
C VAL A 389 13.57 -21.95 -5.65
N GLY A 390 14.77 -22.13 -5.10
CA GLY A 390 16.04 -22.03 -5.85
C GLY A 390 16.09 -22.84 -7.15
N PRO A 391 15.67 -24.13 -7.18
CA PRO A 391 15.65 -24.93 -8.40
C PRO A 391 14.75 -24.38 -9.51
N TRP A 392 13.73 -23.56 -9.17
CA TRP A 392 12.80 -22.99 -10.12
C TRP A 392 13.30 -21.69 -10.72
N VAL A 393 13.73 -20.75 -9.90
CA VAL A 393 14.12 -19.40 -10.36
C VAL A 393 15.32 -19.40 -11.31
N ALA A 394 16.19 -20.41 -11.24
CA ALA A 394 17.36 -20.53 -12.09
C ALA A 394 17.11 -21.27 -13.43
N ARG A 395 15.89 -21.79 -13.67
CA ARG A 395 15.53 -22.51 -14.87
C ARG A 395 14.40 -21.84 -15.64
N SER A 396 14.23 -22.20 -16.92
CA SER A 396 13.06 -21.77 -17.71
C SER A 396 11.76 -22.32 -17.10
N PRO A 397 10.65 -21.54 -17.12
CA PRO A 397 10.54 -20.20 -17.67
C PRO A 397 10.99 -19.07 -16.69
N ASP A 398 11.14 -19.36 -15.38
CA ASP A 398 11.38 -18.35 -14.34
C ASP A 398 12.71 -17.62 -14.51
N ALA A 399 13.74 -18.31 -15.04
CA ALA A 399 15.04 -17.69 -15.30
C ALA A 399 14.99 -16.50 -16.27
N ALA A 400 13.95 -16.41 -17.11
CA ALA A 400 13.76 -15.28 -18.02
C ALA A 400 13.37 -13.99 -17.28
N LEU A 401 12.86 -14.10 -16.05
CA LEU A 401 12.51 -12.97 -15.18
C LEU A 401 13.69 -12.43 -14.38
N LEU A 402 14.85 -13.10 -14.43
CA LEU A 402 16.11 -12.60 -13.85
C LEU A 402 16.84 -11.76 -14.90
N PRO A 403 17.56 -10.70 -14.50
CA PRO A 403 18.28 -9.84 -15.43
C PRO A 403 19.23 -10.60 -16.35
N THR A 404 19.23 -10.25 -17.63
CA THR A 404 20.16 -10.84 -18.63
C THR A 404 21.62 -10.54 -18.32
N ALA A 405 21.90 -9.41 -17.68
CA ALA A 405 23.24 -8.99 -17.26
C ALA A 405 23.85 -9.84 -16.13
N MET A 406 23.05 -10.69 -15.46
CA MET A 406 23.55 -11.57 -14.39
C MET A 406 24.19 -12.82 -14.97
N ALA A 407 25.52 -12.91 -14.91
CA ALA A 407 26.26 -14.07 -15.39
C ALA A 407 25.96 -15.35 -14.59
N ASP A 408 25.84 -15.23 -13.26
CA ASP A 408 25.40 -16.32 -12.36
C ASP A 408 24.06 -15.94 -11.72
N LYS A 409 22.97 -16.40 -12.33
CA LYS A 409 21.59 -16.12 -11.88
C LYS A 409 21.29 -16.71 -10.48
N ALA A 410 21.88 -17.87 -10.16
CA ALA A 410 21.67 -18.50 -8.86
C ALA A 410 22.38 -17.75 -7.73
N ALA A 411 23.61 -17.28 -7.98
CA ALA A 411 24.33 -16.44 -7.01
C ALA A 411 23.63 -15.09 -6.81
N ALA A 412 23.19 -14.44 -7.89
CA ALA A 412 22.45 -13.19 -7.82
C ALA A 412 21.13 -13.32 -7.05
N TRP A 413 20.37 -14.37 -7.27
CA TRP A 413 19.15 -14.68 -6.51
C TRP A 413 19.44 -14.88 -5.03
N ARG A 414 20.53 -15.60 -4.67
CA ARG A 414 20.92 -15.79 -3.27
C ARG A 414 21.32 -14.48 -2.62
N ALA A 415 22.12 -13.66 -3.30
CA ALA A 415 22.52 -12.34 -2.81
C ALA A 415 21.31 -11.44 -2.53
N GLU A 416 20.31 -11.44 -3.43
CA GLU A 416 19.09 -10.67 -3.23
C GLU A 416 18.24 -11.25 -2.10
N SER A 417 18.19 -12.56 -1.94
CA SER A 417 17.51 -13.20 -0.80
C SER A 417 18.17 -12.85 0.53
N ASP A 418 19.50 -12.67 0.57
CA ASP A 418 20.24 -12.22 1.75
C ASP A 418 20.04 -10.72 2.03
N ARG A 419 19.99 -9.89 0.97
CA ARG A 419 19.71 -8.45 1.07
C ARG A 419 18.30 -8.22 1.66
N MET A 420 17.30 -8.96 1.21
CA MET A 420 15.93 -8.90 1.72
C MET A 420 15.86 -9.07 3.25
N LEU A 421 16.71 -9.92 3.84
CA LEU A 421 16.77 -10.14 5.29
C LEU A 421 17.23 -8.91 6.08
N GLY A 422 17.92 -7.97 5.44
CA GLY A 422 18.31 -6.70 6.04
C GLY A 422 17.23 -5.62 6.01
N ALA A 423 16.14 -5.85 5.27
CA ALA A 423 15.16 -4.81 4.97
C ALA A 423 14.46 -4.24 6.22
N VAL A 424 14.05 -5.11 7.16
CA VAL A 424 13.38 -4.66 8.40
C VAL A 424 14.29 -3.73 9.22
N ALA A 425 15.58 -4.06 9.36
CA ALA A 425 16.54 -3.22 10.09
C ALA A 425 16.78 -1.88 9.35
N ALA A 426 16.87 -1.90 8.02
CA ALA A 426 17.01 -0.70 7.21
C ALA A 426 15.75 0.19 7.31
N ASN A 427 14.56 -0.40 7.26
CA ASN A 427 13.29 0.31 7.39
C ASN A 427 13.09 0.89 8.80
N LEU A 428 13.55 0.17 9.85
CA LEU A 428 13.57 0.70 11.22
C LEU A 428 14.46 1.94 11.31
N ALA A 429 15.66 1.91 10.72
CA ALA A 429 16.56 3.07 10.69
C ALA A 429 15.94 4.23 9.90
N THR A 430 15.26 3.95 8.78
CA THR A 430 14.53 4.95 8.00
C THR A 430 13.35 5.52 8.81
N TYR A 431 12.61 4.71 9.54
CA TYR A 431 11.55 5.15 10.45
C TYR A 431 12.08 6.12 11.50
N GLU A 432 13.19 5.76 12.19
CA GLU A 432 13.81 6.62 13.21
C GLU A 432 14.25 7.98 12.64
N LEU A 433 14.78 7.99 11.43
CA LEU A 433 15.18 9.22 10.74
C LEU A 433 13.94 10.04 10.32
N THR A 434 12.93 9.39 9.74
CA THR A 434 11.81 10.09 9.09
C THR A 434 10.76 10.58 10.08
N LYS A 435 10.59 9.93 11.25
CA LYS A 435 9.71 10.44 12.31
C LYS A 435 10.18 11.78 12.90
N ALA A 436 11.46 12.10 12.77
CA ALA A 436 12.01 13.40 13.19
C ALA A 436 11.83 14.50 12.13
N ARG A 437 11.52 14.15 10.88
CA ARG A 437 11.26 15.13 9.81
C ARG A 437 9.88 15.77 9.98
N PRO A 438 9.67 17.00 9.47
CA PRO A 438 8.33 17.54 9.25
C PRO A 438 7.49 16.60 8.38
N MET A 439 6.17 16.57 8.57
CA MET A 439 5.27 15.84 7.69
C MET A 439 5.04 16.62 6.38
N PRO A 440 4.80 15.90 5.26
CA PRO A 440 4.54 16.55 3.97
C PRO A 440 3.22 17.31 3.97
N VAL A 441 3.07 18.24 3.02
CA VAL A 441 1.91 19.10 2.86
C VAL A 441 1.36 19.00 1.45
N TYR A 442 0.08 19.31 1.27
CA TYR A 442 -0.49 19.58 -0.05
C TYR A 442 -0.34 21.06 -0.40
N LEU A 443 0.02 21.31 -1.65
CA LEU A 443 -0.02 22.68 -2.21
C LEU A 443 -1.47 23.03 -2.56
N GLY A 444 -1.91 24.21 -2.14
CA GLY A 444 -3.19 24.76 -2.58
C GLY A 444 -3.15 25.23 -4.03
N ASP A 445 -4.31 25.36 -4.66
CA ASP A 445 -4.39 25.94 -5.99
C ASP A 445 -4.02 27.44 -5.94
N PRO A 446 -3.09 27.90 -6.80
CA PRO A 446 -2.69 29.30 -6.82
C PRO A 446 -3.83 30.21 -7.25
N ASP A 447 -4.10 31.27 -6.48
CA ASP A 447 -4.89 32.41 -6.99
C ASP A 447 -3.97 33.23 -7.91
N VAL A 448 -4.04 32.95 -9.20
CA VAL A 448 -3.18 33.59 -10.20
C VAL A 448 -3.48 35.08 -10.37
N ALA A 449 -4.70 35.53 -10.07
CA ALA A 449 -5.09 36.94 -10.17
C ALA A 449 -4.44 37.78 -9.07
N SER A 450 -4.48 37.33 -7.83
CA SER A 450 -3.84 37.98 -6.68
C SER A 450 -2.40 37.52 -6.48
N ARG A 451 -1.92 36.56 -7.28
CA ARG A 451 -0.60 35.91 -7.15
C ARG A 451 -0.34 35.32 -5.75
N ARG A 452 -1.40 34.88 -5.10
CA ARG A 452 -1.35 34.21 -3.81
C ARG A 452 -1.17 32.73 -4.00
N PHE A 453 -0.18 32.18 -3.29
CA PHE A 453 0.11 30.75 -3.17
C PHE A 453 -0.14 30.34 -1.72
N SER A 454 -0.69 29.14 -1.53
CA SER A 454 -0.97 28.59 -0.19
C SER A 454 -0.61 27.13 -0.13
N TRP A 455 -0.50 26.60 1.08
CA TRP A 455 -0.25 25.18 1.37
C TRP A 455 -0.82 24.81 2.73
N GLU A 456 -0.95 23.50 2.98
CA GLU A 456 -1.39 23.00 4.28
C GLU A 456 -0.34 23.25 5.36
N LYS A 457 -0.80 23.34 6.61
CA LYS A 457 0.10 23.40 7.76
C LYS A 457 0.73 22.03 7.99
N SER A 458 2.05 21.97 8.00
CA SER A 458 2.80 20.76 8.34
C SER A 458 2.76 20.48 9.85
N PHE A 459 3.17 19.29 10.22
CA PHE A 459 3.19 18.78 11.58
C PHE A 459 4.57 18.20 11.93
N SER A 460 5.01 18.41 13.18
CA SER A 460 6.20 17.77 13.74
C SER A 460 5.78 16.78 14.83
N LEU A 461 6.09 15.50 14.67
CA LEU A 461 5.85 14.49 15.72
C LEU A 461 6.70 14.74 16.97
N ALA A 462 7.84 15.44 16.84
CA ALA A 462 8.70 15.84 17.94
C ALA A 462 8.23 17.14 18.63
N GLY A 463 7.19 17.80 18.11
CA GLY A 463 6.68 19.07 18.64
C GLY A 463 7.58 20.28 18.35
N HIS A 464 8.52 20.16 17.40
CA HIS A 464 9.42 21.26 17.04
C HIS A 464 8.68 22.34 16.23
N ALA A 465 9.17 23.58 16.32
CA ALA A 465 8.70 24.66 15.48
C ALA A 465 9.11 24.42 14.02
N LEU A 466 8.21 24.74 13.10
CA LEU A 466 8.41 24.55 11.66
C LEU A 466 8.44 25.91 10.94
N SER A 467 9.19 25.95 9.85
CA SER A 467 9.20 27.08 8.92
C SER A 467 9.09 26.58 7.49
N TYR A 468 8.72 27.49 6.58
CA TYR A 468 8.50 27.16 5.17
C TYR A 468 9.39 28.03 4.28
N ASP A 469 10.05 27.40 3.32
CA ASP A 469 10.70 28.09 2.23
C ASP A 469 9.84 27.92 0.97
N PHE A 470 9.37 29.03 0.43
CA PHE A 470 8.59 29.07 -0.79
C PHE A 470 9.43 29.59 -1.94
N GLN A 471 9.43 28.90 -3.06
CA GLN A 471 10.19 29.25 -4.26
C GLN A 471 9.33 29.18 -5.52
N ILE A 472 9.56 30.12 -6.44
CA ILE A 472 9.07 30.07 -7.82
C ILE A 472 10.30 30.15 -8.75
N ALA A 473 10.35 29.26 -9.74
CA ALA A 473 11.43 29.18 -10.70
C ALA A 473 10.90 29.14 -12.16
N ARG A 474 11.77 29.46 -13.13
CA ARG A 474 11.50 29.35 -14.56
C ARG A 474 11.71 27.93 -15.08
N THR A 475 12.40 27.08 -14.32
CA THR A 475 12.64 25.67 -14.66
C THR A 475 12.28 24.78 -13.48
N PRO A 476 11.81 23.54 -13.70
CA PRO A 476 11.32 22.65 -12.64
C PRO A 476 12.40 22.09 -11.71
N ASP A 477 13.68 22.22 -12.09
CA ASP A 477 14.84 21.79 -11.29
C ASP A 477 15.27 22.82 -10.24
N PHE A 478 14.70 24.02 -10.25
CA PHE A 478 15.04 25.11 -9.33
C PHE A 478 16.54 25.43 -9.30
N ALA A 479 17.23 25.34 -10.46
CA ALA A 479 18.61 25.78 -10.58
C ALA A 479 18.78 27.24 -10.09
N ALA A 480 19.90 27.56 -9.48
CA ALA A 480 20.13 28.86 -8.83
C ALA A 480 19.80 30.07 -9.71
N GLY A 481 20.14 30.03 -11.00
CA GLY A 481 19.84 31.10 -11.97
C GLY A 481 18.38 31.11 -12.48
N ALA A 482 17.57 30.10 -12.16
CA ALA A 482 16.18 30.00 -12.59
C ALA A 482 15.19 30.51 -11.54
N ILE A 483 15.61 30.74 -10.29
CA ILE A 483 14.77 31.26 -9.21
C ILE A 483 14.30 32.67 -9.58
N ALA A 484 12.97 32.83 -9.70
CA ALA A 484 12.33 34.09 -10.04
C ALA A 484 11.74 34.81 -8.80
N PHE A 485 11.40 34.02 -7.77
CA PHE A 485 10.90 34.53 -6.49
C PHE A 485 11.24 33.53 -5.40
N GLU A 486 11.64 34.04 -4.22
CA GLU A 486 11.93 33.25 -3.05
C GLU A 486 11.55 34.00 -1.76
N LYS A 487 10.94 33.27 -0.82
CA LYS A 487 10.83 33.67 0.58
C LYS A 487 11.13 32.46 1.46
N THR A 488 12.03 32.66 2.41
CA THR A 488 12.48 31.62 3.35
C THR A 488 12.06 31.96 4.78
N GLY A 489 11.98 30.92 5.63
CA GLY A 489 11.68 31.07 7.05
C GLY A 489 10.25 31.55 7.35
N LEU A 490 9.30 31.36 6.45
CA LEU A 490 7.91 31.73 6.67
C LEU A 490 7.31 30.89 7.80
N THR A 491 6.48 31.49 8.62
CA THR A 491 5.63 30.80 9.62
C THR A 491 4.19 30.69 9.15
N GLU A 492 3.82 31.52 8.19
CA GLU A 492 2.52 31.48 7.53
C GLU A 492 2.48 30.44 6.43
N THR A 493 1.29 29.91 6.13
CA THR A 493 1.04 28.92 5.08
C THR A 493 0.56 29.54 3.77
N SER A 494 0.85 30.80 3.53
CA SER A 494 0.59 31.48 2.26
C SER A 494 1.56 32.62 2.01
N VAL A 495 1.71 32.98 0.73
CA VAL A 495 2.57 34.08 0.29
C VAL A 495 1.99 34.75 -0.95
N VAL A 496 2.21 36.02 -1.12
CA VAL A 496 1.92 36.75 -2.37
C VAL A 496 3.23 36.99 -3.10
N ALA A 497 3.34 36.50 -4.34
CA ALA A 497 4.53 36.57 -5.18
C ALA A 497 4.41 37.70 -6.23
N ASN A 498 4.62 38.95 -5.81
CA ASN A 498 4.57 40.09 -6.68
C ASN A 498 5.80 40.24 -7.59
N GLY A 499 5.68 40.99 -8.68
CA GLY A 499 6.80 41.35 -9.55
C GLY A 499 7.18 40.29 -10.60
N LEU A 500 6.43 39.22 -10.71
CA LEU A 500 6.63 38.24 -11.76
C LEU A 500 5.95 38.68 -13.07
N ALA A 501 6.59 38.48 -14.21
CA ALA A 501 6.00 38.71 -15.52
C ALA A 501 4.98 37.60 -15.86
N ALA A 502 4.16 37.81 -16.89
CA ALA A 502 3.34 36.75 -17.46
C ALA A 502 4.23 35.58 -17.97
N GLY A 503 3.81 34.36 -17.77
CA GLY A 503 4.57 33.20 -18.24
C GLY A 503 4.34 31.93 -17.42
N THR A 504 5.01 30.86 -17.85
CA THR A 504 4.99 29.57 -17.16
C THR A 504 6.10 29.54 -16.10
N TYR A 505 5.72 29.11 -14.90
CA TYR A 505 6.60 28.96 -13.77
C TYR A 505 6.35 27.64 -13.04
N TYR A 506 7.28 27.32 -12.15
CA TYR A 506 7.21 26.16 -11.28
C TYR A 506 7.34 26.64 -9.83
N HIS A 507 6.52 26.11 -8.93
CA HIS A 507 6.59 26.50 -7.53
C HIS A 507 6.68 25.27 -6.63
N ARG A 508 7.32 25.46 -5.46
CA ARG A 508 7.45 24.45 -4.43
C ARG A 508 7.46 25.06 -3.04
N VAL A 509 7.17 24.22 -2.05
CA VAL A 509 7.34 24.51 -0.63
C VAL A 509 8.27 23.47 -0.04
N ILE A 510 9.26 23.93 0.72
CA ILE A 510 10.12 23.09 1.54
C ILE A 510 9.79 23.40 3.00
N VAL A 511 9.30 22.39 3.73
CA VAL A 511 9.04 22.50 5.17
C VAL A 511 10.33 22.18 5.91
N ARG A 512 10.73 23.03 6.87
CA ARG A 512 11.95 22.86 7.66
C ARG A 512 11.64 22.79 9.14
N ASP A 513 12.28 21.85 9.82
CA ASP A 513 12.38 21.86 11.27
C ASP A 513 13.41 22.92 11.69
N THR A 514 13.01 23.84 12.57
CA THR A 514 13.88 24.96 12.94
C THR A 514 15.06 24.57 13.83
N THR A 515 15.07 23.34 14.38
CA THR A 515 16.19 22.83 15.21
C THR A 515 17.35 22.32 14.35
N ASP A 516 17.07 21.74 13.17
CA ASP A 516 18.09 21.31 12.19
C ASP A 516 17.53 21.45 10.75
N PRO A 517 17.43 22.70 10.24
CA PRO A 517 16.75 22.97 8.95
C PRO A 517 17.48 22.41 7.73
N THR A 518 18.73 21.99 7.88
CA THR A 518 19.54 21.42 6.78
C THR A 518 19.30 19.92 6.60
N ARG A 519 19.00 19.20 7.66
CA ARG A 519 18.80 17.75 7.66
C ARG A 519 17.33 17.36 7.78
N LEU A 520 16.59 18.06 8.64
CA LEU A 520 15.19 17.79 8.94
C LEU A 520 14.30 18.71 8.10
N TYR A 521 14.06 18.31 6.86
CA TYR A 521 13.16 18.99 5.95
C TYR A 521 12.29 17.99 5.18
N GLN A 522 11.17 18.50 4.63
CA GLN A 522 10.23 17.72 3.85
C GLN A 522 9.74 18.50 2.63
N THR A 523 9.34 17.80 1.58
CA THR A 523 8.73 18.34 0.37
C THR A 523 7.20 18.19 0.43
N ALA A 524 6.50 18.91 -0.45
CA ALA A 524 5.06 18.67 -0.67
C ALA A 524 4.81 17.29 -1.31
N PHE A 525 3.56 16.81 -1.22
CA PHE A 525 3.12 15.58 -1.89
C PHE A 525 3.12 15.70 -3.41
N ASP A 526 2.99 16.92 -3.94
CA ASP A 526 2.91 17.17 -5.36
C ASP A 526 4.15 16.68 -6.09
N SER A 527 3.99 16.28 -7.34
CA SER A 527 5.10 15.95 -8.23
C SER A 527 4.77 16.38 -9.65
N LEU A 528 5.80 16.74 -10.39
CA LEU A 528 5.70 17.15 -11.79
C LEU A 528 6.58 16.25 -12.66
N GLU A 529 6.00 15.68 -13.69
CA GLU A 529 6.76 15.05 -14.76
C GLU A 529 6.98 16.03 -15.91
N ALA A 530 8.23 16.32 -16.19
CA ALA A 530 8.63 17.18 -17.30
C ALA A 530 9.96 16.71 -17.90
N ASN A 531 10.07 16.74 -19.22
CA ASN A 531 11.30 16.37 -19.96
C ASN A 531 11.82 14.97 -19.61
N GLY A 532 10.92 14.01 -19.36
CA GLY A 532 11.28 12.64 -18.99
C GLY A 532 11.88 12.49 -17.59
N ARG A 533 11.72 13.49 -16.72
CA ARG A 533 12.16 13.49 -15.32
C ARG A 533 11.01 13.85 -14.40
N ARG A 534 11.01 13.28 -13.21
CA ARG A 534 10.11 13.65 -12.12
C ARG A 534 10.80 14.63 -11.17
N TYR A 535 10.03 15.64 -10.75
CA TYR A 535 10.44 16.69 -9.80
C TYR A 535 9.52 16.63 -8.59
N ASP A 536 10.07 16.26 -7.44
CA ASP A 536 9.34 16.07 -6.20
C ASP A 536 8.98 17.40 -5.53
N GLY A 537 7.75 17.51 -5.04
CA GLY A 537 7.23 18.68 -4.36
C GLY A 537 6.97 19.88 -5.28
N VAL A 538 6.93 19.67 -6.59
CA VAL A 538 6.85 20.75 -7.60
C VAL A 538 5.49 20.74 -8.29
N ARG A 539 4.95 21.95 -8.48
CA ARG A 539 3.73 22.18 -9.29
C ARG A 539 3.99 23.28 -10.31
N MET A 540 3.43 23.12 -11.50
CA MET A 540 3.46 24.13 -12.56
C MET A 540 2.33 25.14 -12.37
N VAL A 541 2.59 26.41 -12.72
CA VAL A 541 1.61 27.50 -12.75
C VAL A 541 1.83 28.40 -13.97
N VAL A 542 0.75 28.86 -14.59
CA VAL A 542 0.80 29.87 -15.65
C VAL A 542 0.25 31.17 -15.09
N LEU A 543 1.09 32.20 -15.03
CA LEU A 543 0.71 33.53 -14.58
C LEU A 543 0.30 34.40 -15.77
N PRO A 544 -0.81 35.16 -15.67
CA PRO A 544 -1.29 36.08 -16.71
C PRO A 544 -0.41 37.30 -16.91
#